data_0c38f42d4ee436e45b33f8c438468e89
#
_entry.id   0c38f42d4ee436e45b33f8c438468e89
#
_cell.length_a   1.000
_cell.length_b   1.000
_cell.length_c   1.000
_cell.angle_alpha   90.00
_cell.angle_beta   90.00
_cell.angle_gamma   90.00
#
_symmetry.space_group_name_H-M   'P 1'
#
loop_
_entity.id
_entity.type
_entity.pdbx_description
1 polymer ?
#
loop_
_entity_poly.entity_id
_entity_poly.type
_entity_poly.pdbx_seq_one_letter_code
_entity_poly.pdbx_strand_id
1 'polypeptide(L)'
;EHYIFQCTRWDQKFHELLIGYAGNKRLETIYDQLDCQQMLFISTILDDTERASQSFAEHSAILAAIKEKDVQMAQDCIRKHYYHIKQYYINKLLSRIHI
;
A
#
# COMPACT_ATOMS: atom_id res chain seq x y z
N GLU A 1 -1.64 -17.38 9.38
CA GLU A 1 -1.16 -17.52 8.00
C GLU A 1 -2.26 -17.23 6.97
N HIS A 2 -3.40 -17.91 7.14
CA HIS A 2 -4.51 -17.74 6.22
C HIS A 2 -5.03 -16.30 6.23
N TYR A 3 -5.12 -15.70 7.40
CA TYR A 3 -5.56 -14.30 7.55
C TYR A 3 -4.60 -13.35 6.85
N ILE A 4 -3.30 -13.51 7.05
CA ILE A 4 -2.28 -12.65 6.43
C ILE A 4 -2.32 -12.81 4.92
N PHE A 5 -2.48 -14.03 4.42
CA PHE A 5 -2.59 -14.29 2.99
C PHE A 5 -3.79 -13.55 2.38
N GLN A 6 -4.95 -13.62 3.03
CA GLN A 6 -6.15 -12.94 2.54
C GLN A 6 -5.98 -11.41 2.57
N CYS A 7 -5.41 -10.87 3.63
CA CYS A 7 -5.16 -9.43 3.73
C CYS A 7 -4.22 -8.97 2.63
N THR A 8 -3.17 -9.76 2.34
CA THR A 8 -2.24 -9.46 1.26
C THR A 8 -2.95 -9.42 -0.09
N ARG A 9 -3.84 -10.38 -0.33
CA ARG A 9 -4.61 -10.44 -1.57
C ARG A 9 -5.54 -9.24 -1.73
N TRP A 10 -6.23 -8.85 -0.67
CA TRP A 10 -7.13 -7.70 -0.70
C TRP A 10 -6.37 -6.39 -0.90
N ASP A 11 -5.22 -6.26 -0.24
CA ASP A 11 -4.38 -5.08 -0.39
C ASP A 11 -3.87 -4.96 -1.82
N GLN A 12 -3.38 -6.06 -2.40
CA GLN A 12 -2.94 -6.11 -3.78
C GLN A 12 -4.06 -5.71 -4.73
N LYS A 13 -5.26 -6.26 -4.52
CA LYS A 13 -6.40 -5.96 -5.37
C LYS A 13 -6.80 -4.48 -5.30
N PHE A 14 -6.73 -3.89 -4.13
CA PHE A 14 -6.99 -2.47 -3.96
C PHE A 14 -6.06 -1.63 -4.85
N HIS A 15 -4.76 -1.92 -4.79
CA HIS A 15 -3.78 -1.18 -5.58
C HIS A 15 -3.96 -1.41 -7.07
N GLU A 16 -4.26 -2.64 -7.48
CA GLU A 16 -4.51 -2.96 -8.88
C GLU A 16 -5.71 -2.18 -9.43
N LEU A 17 -6.77 -2.07 -8.65
CA LEU A 17 -7.95 -1.33 -9.06
C LEU A 17 -7.65 0.15 -9.24
N LEU A 18 -6.90 0.74 -8.32
CA LEU A 18 -6.51 2.16 -8.42
C LEU A 18 -5.71 2.40 -9.70
N ILE A 19 -4.75 1.53 -9.98
CA ILE A 19 -3.90 1.67 -11.17
C ILE A 19 -4.72 1.46 -12.45
N GLY A 20 -5.65 0.51 -12.43
CA GLY A 20 -6.54 0.29 -13.57
C GLY A 20 -7.41 1.49 -13.88
N TYR A 21 -7.93 2.15 -12.87
CA TYR A 21 -8.76 3.34 -13.05
C TYR A 21 -7.97 4.55 -13.57
N ALA A 22 -6.66 4.56 -13.38
CA ALA A 22 -5.82 5.64 -13.94
C ALA A 22 -5.80 5.64 -15.47
N GLY A 23 -6.12 4.50 -16.09
CA GLY A 23 -6.17 4.40 -17.55
C GLY A 23 -4.83 4.57 -18.23
N ASN A 24 -3.74 4.28 -17.54
CA ASN A 24 -2.39 4.45 -18.04
C ASN A 24 -1.74 3.09 -18.26
N LYS A 25 -1.68 2.67 -19.52
CA LYS A 25 -1.14 1.36 -19.90
C LYS A 25 0.30 1.15 -19.47
N ARG A 26 1.10 2.19 -19.56
CA ARG A 26 2.51 2.12 -19.18
C ARG A 26 2.66 1.89 -17.69
N LEU A 27 1.84 2.57 -16.90
CA LEU A 27 1.82 2.41 -15.46
C LEU A 27 1.38 1.00 -15.09
N GLU A 28 0.36 0.46 -15.75
CA GLU A 28 -0.10 -0.91 -15.54
C GLU A 28 1.00 -1.92 -15.81
N THR A 29 1.74 -1.74 -16.90
CA THR A 29 2.86 -2.63 -17.26
C THR A 29 3.94 -2.60 -16.19
N ILE A 30 4.31 -1.41 -15.73
CA ILE A 30 5.32 -1.27 -14.68
C ILE A 30 4.86 -1.92 -13.40
N TYR A 31 3.60 -1.72 -13.03
CA TYR A 31 3.03 -2.32 -11.83
C TYR A 31 3.09 -3.85 -11.89
N ASP A 32 2.69 -4.42 -13.02
CA ASP A 32 2.70 -5.87 -13.21
C ASP A 32 4.11 -6.46 -13.08
N GLN A 33 5.11 -5.74 -13.57
CA GLN A 33 6.51 -6.18 -13.47
C GLN A 33 7.01 -6.18 -12.02
N LEU A 34 6.45 -5.32 -11.17
CA LEU A 34 6.84 -5.20 -9.78
C LEU A 34 5.99 -6.05 -8.83
N ASP A 35 5.01 -6.75 -9.36
CA ASP A 35 3.98 -7.42 -8.57
C ASP A 35 4.57 -8.38 -7.53
N CYS A 36 5.49 -9.25 -7.94
CA CYS A 36 6.10 -10.22 -7.02
C CYS A 36 6.83 -9.54 -5.87
N GLN A 37 7.57 -8.46 -6.17
CA GLN A 37 8.29 -7.71 -5.14
C GLN A 37 7.31 -7.03 -4.19
N GLN A 38 6.24 -6.48 -4.72
CA GLN A 38 5.22 -5.83 -3.90
C GLN A 38 4.55 -6.80 -2.96
N MET A 39 4.28 -8.02 -3.41
CA MET A 39 3.68 -9.04 -2.55
C MET A 39 4.54 -9.35 -1.33
N LEU A 40 5.85 -9.42 -1.51
CA LEU A 40 6.77 -9.63 -0.40
C LEU A 40 6.73 -8.47 0.59
N PHE A 41 6.72 -7.24 0.09
CA PHE A 41 6.64 -6.05 0.93
C PHE A 41 5.32 -6.00 1.70
N ILE A 42 4.22 -6.23 1.02
CA ILE A 42 2.90 -6.19 1.62
C ILE A 42 2.79 -7.25 2.71
N SER A 43 3.28 -8.46 2.48
CA SER A 43 3.27 -9.53 3.47
C SER A 43 4.04 -9.14 4.72
N THR A 44 5.17 -8.47 4.56
CA THR A 44 5.99 -8.02 5.69
C THR A 44 5.24 -6.99 6.54
N ILE A 45 4.55 -6.04 5.89
CA ILE A 45 3.76 -5.03 6.59
C ILE A 45 2.58 -5.67 7.31
N LEU A 46 1.88 -6.58 6.65
CA LEU A 46 0.66 -7.17 7.20
C LEU A 46 0.94 -8.16 8.32
N ASP A 47 2.18 -8.62 8.46
CA ASP A 47 2.61 -9.43 9.59
C ASP A 47 2.65 -8.60 10.89
N ASP A 48 2.72 -7.29 10.76
CA ASP A 48 2.65 -6.35 11.88
C ASP A 48 1.22 -5.85 12.00
N THR A 49 0.50 -6.32 13.01
CA THR A 49 -0.93 -6.03 13.18
C THR A 49 -1.20 -4.53 13.29
N GLU A 50 -0.35 -3.80 14.01
CA GLU A 50 -0.53 -2.37 14.17
C GLU A 50 -0.34 -1.64 12.84
N ARG A 51 0.71 -1.98 12.10
CA ARG A 51 0.95 -1.35 10.80
C ARG A 51 -0.14 -1.71 9.79
N ALA A 52 -0.61 -2.95 9.82
CA ALA A 52 -1.71 -3.38 8.95
C ALA A 52 -2.98 -2.58 9.21
N SER A 53 -3.29 -2.32 10.48
CA SER A 53 -4.45 -1.52 10.87
C SER A 53 -4.32 -0.08 10.37
N GLN A 54 -3.13 0.51 10.51
CA GLN A 54 -2.84 1.86 10.01
C GLN A 54 -2.97 1.92 8.49
N SER A 55 -2.45 0.92 7.79
CA SER A 55 -2.54 0.83 6.34
C SER A 55 -4.00 0.78 5.88
N PHE A 56 -4.81 0.02 6.57
CA PHE A 56 -6.23 -0.08 6.27
C PHE A 56 -6.93 1.26 6.42
N ALA A 57 -6.62 2.00 7.49
CA ALA A 57 -7.17 3.33 7.71
C ALA A 57 -6.72 4.30 6.61
N GLU A 58 -5.47 4.21 6.17
CA GLU A 58 -4.94 5.04 5.09
C GLU A 58 -5.65 4.76 3.77
N HIS A 59 -5.90 3.48 3.45
CA HIS A 59 -6.65 3.10 2.26
C HIS A 59 -8.08 3.64 2.32
N SER A 60 -8.72 3.57 3.48
CA SER A 60 -10.08 4.08 3.66
C SER A 60 -10.15 5.59 3.42
N ALA A 61 -9.13 6.32 3.88
CA ALA A 61 -9.06 7.76 3.65
C ALA A 61 -8.91 8.09 2.16
N ILE A 62 -8.10 7.32 1.44
CA ILE A 62 -7.92 7.49 0.00
C ILE A 62 -9.28 7.27 -0.72
N LEU A 63 -9.96 6.19 -0.38
CA LEU A 63 -11.26 5.88 -0.98
C LEU A 63 -12.30 6.95 -0.70
N ALA A 64 -12.33 7.47 0.52
CA ALA A 64 -13.26 8.54 0.89
C ALA A 64 -13.01 9.79 0.05
N ALA A 65 -11.75 10.17 -0.13
CA ALA A 65 -11.40 11.33 -0.95
C ALA A 65 -11.80 11.13 -2.41
N ILE A 66 -11.62 9.91 -2.94
CA ILE A 66 -12.02 9.58 -4.31
C ILE A 66 -13.53 9.68 -4.46
N LYS A 67 -14.30 9.16 -3.50
CA LYS A 67 -15.76 9.24 -3.54
C LYS A 67 -16.25 10.68 -3.53
N GLU A 68 -15.59 11.55 -2.80
CA GLU A 68 -15.92 12.98 -2.75
C GLU A 68 -15.39 13.72 -3.97
N LYS A 69 -14.65 13.06 -4.85
CA LYS A 69 -14.02 13.65 -6.02
C LYS A 69 -13.07 14.80 -5.64
N ASP A 70 -12.50 14.71 -4.46
CA ASP A 70 -11.53 15.68 -3.95
C ASP A 70 -10.14 15.24 -4.36
N VAL A 71 -9.69 15.73 -5.50
CA VAL A 71 -8.42 15.33 -6.11
C VAL A 71 -7.24 15.67 -5.20
N GLN A 72 -7.24 16.87 -4.63
CA GLN A 72 -6.15 17.31 -3.77
C GLN A 72 -6.07 16.44 -2.51
N MET A 73 -7.21 16.17 -1.89
CA MET A 73 -7.24 15.33 -0.70
C MET A 73 -6.77 13.90 -1.02
N ALA A 74 -7.21 13.36 -2.16
CA ALA A 74 -6.79 12.02 -2.58
C ALA A 74 -5.27 11.96 -2.76
N GLN A 75 -4.68 12.96 -3.41
CA GLN A 75 -3.24 13.03 -3.61
C GLN A 75 -2.50 13.14 -2.29
N ASP A 76 -2.98 13.96 -1.37
CA ASP A 76 -2.37 14.12 -0.06
C ASP A 76 -2.43 12.83 0.75
N CYS A 77 -3.56 12.13 0.70
CA CYS A 77 -3.71 10.84 1.38
C CYS A 77 -2.76 9.79 0.82
N ILE A 78 -2.60 9.76 -0.51
CA ILE A 78 -1.68 8.82 -1.16
C ILE A 78 -0.23 9.13 -0.77
N ARG A 79 0.16 10.40 -0.76
CA ARG A 79 1.51 10.79 -0.35
C ARG A 79 1.79 10.38 1.09
N LYS A 80 0.84 10.61 1.98
CA LYS A 80 0.98 10.20 3.40
C LYS A 80 1.10 8.71 3.54
N HIS A 81 0.30 7.96 2.79
CA HIS A 81 0.33 6.49 2.82
C HIS A 81 1.71 5.98 2.44
N TYR A 82 2.26 6.44 1.33
CA TYR A 82 3.59 6.01 0.89
C TYR A 82 4.70 6.51 1.81
N TYR A 83 4.55 7.69 2.37
CA TYR A 83 5.50 8.19 3.36
C TYR A 83 5.56 7.27 4.58
N HIS A 84 4.40 6.87 5.09
CA HIS A 84 4.32 5.97 6.25
C HIS A 84 4.92 4.59 5.94
N ILE A 85 4.67 4.07 4.75
CA ILE A 85 5.25 2.80 4.32
C ILE A 85 6.76 2.90 4.28
N LYS A 86 7.28 3.96 3.68
CA LYS A 86 8.72 4.21 3.58
C LYS A 86 9.36 4.28 4.96
N GLN A 87 8.77 5.04 5.87
CA GLN A 87 9.29 5.17 7.23
C GLN A 87 9.27 3.84 7.97
N TYR A 88 8.21 3.08 7.79
CA TYR A 88 8.10 1.77 8.40
C TYR A 88 9.27 0.86 7.98
N TYR A 89 9.56 0.82 6.67
CA TYR A 89 10.64 -0.01 6.16
C TYR A 89 12.01 0.47 6.61
N ILE A 90 12.23 1.78 6.60
CA ILE A 90 13.49 2.34 7.08
C ILE A 90 13.73 1.95 8.54
N ASN A 91 12.72 2.09 9.36
CA ASN A 91 12.82 1.74 10.78
C ASN A 91 13.06 0.24 10.98
N LYS A 92 12.39 -0.59 10.18
CA LYS A 92 12.61 -2.04 10.23
C LYS A 92 14.04 -2.41 9.85
N LEU A 93 14.56 -1.80 8.79
CA LEU A 93 15.94 -2.05 8.35
C LEU A 93 16.94 -1.61 9.42
N LEU A 94 16.76 -0.44 9.98
CA LEU A 94 17.64 0.07 11.02
C LEU A 94 17.62 -0.81 12.26
N SER A 95 16.46 -1.34 12.62
CA SER A 95 16.37 -2.23 13.78
C SER A 95 17.09 -3.55 13.56
N ARG A 96 17.31 -3.96 12.31
CA ARG A 96 18.05 -5.18 11.98
C ARG A 96 19.55 -4.97 11.90
N ILE A 97 19.98 -3.74 11.72
CA ILE A 97 21.39 -3.39 11.68
C ILE A 97 21.85 -3.06 13.11
N HIS A 98 21.67 -4.01 13.98
CA HIS A 98 22.13 -3.86 15.37
C HIS A 98 23.58 -4.30 15.44
N ILE A 99 24.38 -3.35 15.78
CA ILE A 99 25.76 -3.68 16.11
C ILE A 99 25.96 -3.38 17.59
#